data_2835c8294a31a0be97127f1fc2a47c67
#
_entry.id   2835c8294a31a0be97127f1fc2a47c67
#
_cell.length_a   1.000
_cell.length_b   1.000
_cell.length_c   1.000
_cell.angle_alpha   90.00
_cell.angle_beta   90.00
_cell.angle_gamma   90.00
#
_symmetry.space_group_name_H-M   'P 1'
#
loop_
_entity.id
_entity.type
_entity.pdbx_description
1 polymer ?
#
loop_
_entity_poly.entity_id
_entity_poly.type
_entity_poly.pdbx_seq_one_letter_code
_entity_poly.pdbx_strand_id
1 'polypeptide(L)'
;MPEPALLESAVRRTGAPLCVGIDPVRDRLPAGDDLQVIQDFGLRIVDQLADLVPAVKIQSACYERFGPDGIAVRDQLALHAREAGLIVVLDAKRGDIGVSSEHYAASAFSRPSAPADWVTINSYLGADGMQPFLEQGAAFALVRTSNPGGTALQTLSLQDGRTVAHAVADMVRELGETFLDTESQWSRLGAVVGATHAAEIAELRARMPKQWFLMPGVGAQGGSAADVAEAFVDGMGVLVNASRSIIYAEDPVAAAQELIQSLREVASL
;
A
#
# COMPACT_ATOMS: atom_id res chain seq x y z
N MET A 1 -6.12 -11.40 15.11
CA MET A 1 -6.19 -11.89 13.73
C MET A 1 -4.92 -11.43 13.02
N PRO A 2 -4.24 -12.26 12.22
CA PRO A 2 -3.06 -11.85 11.44
C PRO A 2 -3.41 -10.76 10.41
N GLU A 3 -2.44 -9.95 10.02
CA GLU A 3 -2.64 -8.78 9.15
C GLU A 3 -3.28 -9.10 7.79
N PRO A 4 -2.93 -10.22 7.08
CA PRO A 4 -3.60 -10.58 5.83
C PRO A 4 -5.08 -10.93 5.99
N ALA A 5 -5.45 -11.65 7.05
CA ALA A 5 -6.85 -11.97 7.36
C ALA A 5 -7.65 -10.73 7.77
N LEU A 6 -7.02 -9.78 8.49
CA LEU A 6 -7.62 -8.48 8.81
C LEU A 6 -7.91 -7.67 7.55
N LEU A 7 -6.95 -7.63 6.61
CA LEU A 7 -7.13 -6.91 5.35
C LEU A 7 -8.24 -7.56 4.49
N GLU A 8 -8.24 -8.89 4.37
CA GLU A 8 -9.29 -9.62 3.67
C GLU A 8 -10.68 -9.34 4.28
N SER A 9 -10.79 -9.41 5.60
CA SER A 9 -12.02 -9.12 6.33
C SER A 9 -12.50 -7.69 6.11
N ALA A 10 -11.58 -6.71 6.11
CA ALA A 10 -11.91 -5.31 5.87
C ALA A 10 -12.41 -5.08 4.42
N VAL A 11 -11.76 -5.71 3.42
CA VAL A 11 -12.21 -5.63 2.02
C VAL A 11 -13.58 -6.29 1.85
N ARG A 12 -13.82 -7.46 2.45
CA ARG A 12 -15.14 -8.12 2.42
C ARG A 12 -16.24 -7.28 3.08
N ARG A 13 -15.94 -6.68 4.24
CA ARG A 13 -16.90 -5.83 4.99
C ARG A 13 -17.31 -4.60 4.20
N THR A 14 -16.38 -3.92 3.52
CA THR A 14 -16.66 -2.72 2.74
C THR A 14 -17.11 -3.03 1.31
N GLY A 15 -16.82 -4.22 0.80
CA GLY A 15 -16.97 -4.57 -0.61
C GLY A 15 -16.15 -3.64 -1.52
N ALA A 16 -15.02 -3.12 -1.03
CA ALA A 16 -14.22 -2.10 -1.71
C ALA A 16 -12.73 -2.48 -1.69
N PRO A 17 -12.10 -2.84 -2.81
CA PRO A 17 -10.66 -3.08 -2.86
C PRO A 17 -9.86 -1.77 -3.01
N LEU A 18 -10.23 -0.72 -2.27
CA LEU A 18 -9.69 0.63 -2.37
C LEU A 18 -8.94 1.05 -1.11
N CYS A 19 -7.70 1.47 -1.27
CA CYS A 19 -6.90 2.14 -0.24
C CYS A 19 -6.78 3.63 -0.60
N VAL A 20 -7.17 4.52 0.31
CA VAL A 20 -7.02 5.95 0.06
C VAL A 20 -5.67 6.43 0.60
N GLY A 21 -4.85 7.00 -0.30
CA GLY A 21 -3.57 7.60 0.08
C GLY A 21 -3.76 8.97 0.68
N ILE A 22 -3.24 9.19 1.89
CA ILE A 22 -3.19 10.49 2.56
C ILE A 22 -1.80 11.08 2.34
N ASP A 23 -1.66 11.76 1.21
CA ASP A 23 -0.40 12.33 0.70
C ASP A 23 -0.55 13.86 0.60
N PRO A 24 -0.53 14.62 1.72
CA PRO A 24 -0.81 16.04 1.72
C PRO A 24 0.24 16.83 0.94
N VAL A 25 -0.21 17.67 0.00
CA VAL A 25 0.59 18.62 -0.76
C VAL A 25 0.28 20.02 -0.24
N ARG A 26 1.26 20.68 0.36
CA ARG A 26 1.05 21.94 1.08
C ARG A 26 0.35 23.01 0.24
N ASP A 27 0.73 23.15 -1.02
CA ASP A 27 0.20 24.18 -1.92
C ASP A 27 -1.29 23.95 -2.31
N ARG A 28 -1.85 22.79 -1.96
CA ARG A 28 -3.26 22.43 -2.16
C ARG A 28 -4.10 22.56 -0.90
N LEU A 29 -3.50 23.00 0.20
CA LEU A 29 -4.16 23.15 1.49
C LEU A 29 -4.36 24.62 1.85
N PRO A 30 -5.32 24.96 2.73
CA PRO A 30 -5.54 26.33 3.20
C PRO A 30 -4.28 26.94 3.81
N ALA A 31 -4.24 28.28 3.86
CA ALA A 31 -3.20 28.99 4.61
C ALA A 31 -3.32 28.70 6.12
N GLY A 32 -2.20 28.70 6.84
CA GLY A 32 -2.16 28.45 8.27
C GLY A 32 -0.83 27.80 8.69
N ASP A 33 -0.74 27.36 9.93
CA ASP A 33 0.36 26.53 10.43
C ASP A 33 0.41 25.21 9.68
N ASP A 34 1.54 24.89 9.08
CA ASP A 34 1.67 23.77 8.15
C ASP A 34 1.34 22.43 8.79
N LEU A 35 1.77 22.18 10.01
CA LEU A 35 1.54 20.90 10.70
C LEU A 35 0.09 20.76 11.12
N GLN A 36 -0.51 21.82 11.68
CA GLN A 36 -1.91 21.80 12.07
C GLN A 36 -2.83 21.58 10.86
N VAL A 37 -2.58 22.30 9.75
CA VAL A 37 -3.37 22.17 8.51
C VAL A 37 -3.26 20.77 7.92
N ILE A 38 -2.07 20.15 7.92
CA ILE A 38 -1.85 18.80 7.44
C ILE A 38 -2.54 17.78 8.35
N GLN A 39 -2.50 17.98 9.66
CA GLN A 39 -3.15 17.13 10.65
C GLN A 39 -4.67 17.17 10.47
N ASP A 40 -5.28 18.36 10.51
CA ASP A 40 -6.73 18.55 10.37
C ASP A 40 -7.25 18.00 9.06
N PHE A 41 -6.48 18.18 7.98
CA PHE A 41 -6.79 17.62 6.66
C PHE A 41 -6.83 16.10 6.70
N GLY A 42 -5.80 15.47 7.26
CA GLY A 42 -5.70 14.01 7.33
C GLY A 42 -6.80 13.39 8.18
N LEU A 43 -7.05 13.93 9.37
CA LEU A 43 -8.10 13.47 10.27
C LEU A 43 -9.49 13.57 9.60
N ARG A 44 -9.80 14.69 8.95
CA ARG A 44 -11.06 14.86 8.21
C ARG A 44 -11.22 13.83 7.10
N ILE A 45 -10.18 13.52 6.33
CA ILE A 45 -10.25 12.50 5.27
C ILE A 45 -10.53 11.11 5.87
N VAL A 46 -9.89 10.77 6.98
CA VAL A 46 -10.17 9.52 7.70
C VAL A 46 -11.63 9.46 8.12
N ASP A 47 -12.14 10.49 8.79
CA ASP A 47 -13.52 10.54 9.28
C ASP A 47 -14.55 10.40 8.16
N GLN A 48 -14.30 11.01 7.00
CA GLN A 48 -15.21 10.95 5.86
C GLN A 48 -15.24 9.59 5.17
N LEU A 49 -14.14 8.81 5.24
CA LEU A 49 -13.98 7.61 4.41
C LEU A 49 -13.96 6.30 5.22
N ALA A 50 -13.94 6.34 6.55
CA ALA A 50 -13.77 5.16 7.41
C ALA A 50 -14.80 4.04 7.16
N ASP A 51 -16.05 4.39 6.87
CA ASP A 51 -17.11 3.41 6.59
C ASP A 51 -17.12 2.91 5.13
N LEU A 52 -16.35 3.56 4.24
CA LEU A 52 -16.40 3.30 2.80
C LEU A 52 -15.25 2.44 2.31
N VAL A 53 -14.06 2.57 2.91
CA VAL A 53 -12.84 1.92 2.43
C VAL A 53 -12.25 1.00 3.51
N PRO A 54 -11.53 -0.08 3.12
CA PRO A 54 -10.91 -0.99 4.08
C PRO A 54 -9.61 -0.42 4.68
N ALA A 55 -8.94 0.50 3.97
CA ALA A 55 -7.59 0.91 4.31
C ALA A 55 -7.28 2.34 3.91
N VAL A 56 -6.35 2.94 4.63
CA VAL A 56 -5.65 4.17 4.24
C VAL A 56 -4.15 3.92 4.13
N LYS A 57 -3.49 4.66 3.24
CA LYS A 57 -2.04 4.66 3.09
C LYS A 57 -1.47 6.03 3.44
N ILE A 58 -0.61 6.09 4.44
CA ILE A 58 0.01 7.33 4.91
C ILE A 58 1.42 7.44 4.32
N GLN A 59 1.64 8.44 3.47
CA GLN A 59 2.95 8.68 2.84
C GLN A 59 3.90 9.33 3.85
N SER A 60 4.87 8.55 4.33
CA SER A 60 5.80 8.97 5.39
C SER A 60 6.57 10.24 5.05
N ALA A 61 7.04 10.37 3.81
CA ALA A 61 7.82 11.52 3.35
C ALA A 61 7.09 12.87 3.48
N CYS A 62 5.75 12.87 3.37
CA CYS A 62 4.94 14.09 3.52
C CYS A 62 5.02 14.68 4.94
N TYR A 63 5.33 13.86 5.91
CA TYR A 63 5.43 14.20 7.33
C TYR A 63 6.88 14.29 7.79
N GLU A 64 7.73 13.38 7.39
CA GLU A 64 9.17 13.35 7.77
C GLU A 64 9.90 14.64 7.43
N ARG A 65 9.49 15.35 6.38
CA ARG A 65 10.04 16.67 6.01
C ARG A 65 9.94 17.74 7.10
N PHE A 66 9.05 17.57 8.07
CA PHE A 66 8.83 18.46 9.20
C PHE A 66 9.54 17.98 10.49
N GLY A 67 10.44 16.99 10.38
CA GLY A 67 11.18 16.46 11.52
C GLY A 67 10.29 15.74 12.54
N PRO A 68 10.68 15.77 13.84
CA PRO A 68 9.97 15.02 14.88
C PRO A 68 8.50 15.37 15.02
N ASP A 69 8.12 16.65 14.86
CA ASP A 69 6.74 17.10 14.99
C ASP A 69 5.87 16.57 13.85
N GLY A 70 6.39 16.52 12.62
CA GLY A 70 5.71 15.89 11.50
C GLY A 70 5.53 14.40 11.69
N ILE A 71 6.51 13.71 12.25
CA ILE A 71 6.41 12.29 12.60
C ILE A 71 5.30 12.10 13.65
N ALA A 72 5.21 12.98 14.65
CA ALA A 72 4.16 12.91 15.65
C ALA A 72 2.75 13.07 15.03
N VAL A 73 2.58 14.00 14.10
CA VAL A 73 1.31 14.19 13.34
C VAL A 73 0.97 12.93 12.53
N ARG A 74 1.93 12.34 11.83
CA ARG A 74 1.74 11.07 11.09
C ARG A 74 1.27 9.95 12.02
N ASP A 75 1.90 9.82 13.18
CA ASP A 75 1.62 8.77 14.13
C ASP A 75 0.22 8.93 14.75
N GLN A 76 -0.18 10.15 15.06
CA GLN A 76 -1.54 10.47 15.52
C GLN A 76 -2.60 10.15 14.45
N LEU A 77 -2.32 10.47 13.20
CA LEU A 77 -3.21 10.13 12.08
C LEU A 77 -3.35 8.61 11.91
N ALA A 78 -2.25 7.86 12.03
CA ALA A 78 -2.27 6.40 11.95
C ALA A 78 -3.11 5.79 13.09
N LEU A 79 -2.95 6.29 14.31
CA LEU A 79 -3.74 5.85 15.45
C LEU A 79 -5.24 6.14 15.25
N HIS A 80 -5.58 7.36 14.83
CA HIS A 80 -6.95 7.75 14.54
C HIS A 80 -7.61 6.88 13.45
N ALA A 81 -6.88 6.58 12.38
CA ALA A 81 -7.36 5.69 11.32
C ALA A 81 -7.64 4.26 11.84
N ARG A 82 -6.77 3.72 12.70
CA ARG A 82 -7.01 2.41 13.32
C ARG A 82 -8.19 2.42 14.28
N GLU A 83 -8.35 3.45 15.09
CA GLU A 83 -9.50 3.62 15.99
C GLU A 83 -10.81 3.71 15.20
N ALA A 84 -10.77 4.28 14.00
CA ALA A 84 -11.89 4.30 13.04
C ALA A 84 -12.10 2.95 12.31
N GLY A 85 -11.31 1.90 12.62
CA GLY A 85 -11.46 0.54 12.04
C GLY A 85 -10.82 0.36 10.66
N LEU A 86 -9.95 1.27 10.24
CA LEU A 86 -9.21 1.17 8.99
C LEU A 86 -7.89 0.41 9.16
N ILE A 87 -7.50 -0.35 8.13
CA ILE A 87 -6.15 -0.88 7.99
C ILE A 87 -5.20 0.26 7.62
N VAL A 88 -4.07 0.37 8.30
CA VAL A 88 -3.07 1.40 8.05
C VAL A 88 -1.87 0.85 7.30
N VAL A 89 -1.63 1.35 6.09
CA VAL A 89 -0.42 1.10 5.31
C VAL A 89 0.53 2.29 5.47
N LEU A 90 1.67 2.09 6.12
CA LEU A 90 2.74 3.09 6.19
C LEU A 90 3.59 3.03 4.91
N ASP A 91 3.45 4.03 4.05
CA ASP A 91 4.21 4.12 2.80
C ASP A 91 5.57 4.80 3.05
N ALA A 92 6.54 4.02 3.52
CA ALA A 92 7.86 4.48 3.91
C ALA A 92 8.99 3.96 3.00
N LYS A 93 8.73 2.92 2.21
CA LYS A 93 9.67 2.27 1.28
C LYS A 93 11.03 1.99 1.93
N ARG A 94 11.00 1.48 3.18
CA ARG A 94 12.22 1.18 3.94
C ARG A 94 13.01 0.05 3.31
N GLY A 95 14.33 0.12 3.44
CA GLY A 95 15.23 -0.94 3.00
C GLY A 95 16.58 -0.75 3.68
N ASP A 96 17.01 -1.80 4.39
CA ASP A 96 18.30 -1.90 5.04
C ASP A 96 18.61 -3.38 5.26
N ILE A 97 19.70 -3.71 5.93
CA ILE A 97 20.13 -5.07 6.21
C ILE A 97 20.36 -5.28 7.73
N GLY A 98 20.25 -6.54 8.17
CA GLY A 98 20.56 -6.96 9.55
C GLY A 98 19.83 -6.11 10.61
N VAL A 99 20.53 -5.71 11.65
CA VAL A 99 19.98 -4.97 12.80
C VAL A 99 19.31 -3.65 12.41
N SER A 100 19.79 -2.96 11.37
CA SER A 100 19.13 -1.74 10.88
C SER A 100 17.73 -2.03 10.34
N SER A 101 17.56 -3.14 9.63
CA SER A 101 16.23 -3.58 9.14
C SER A 101 15.30 -3.92 10.30
N GLU A 102 15.80 -4.58 11.34
CA GLU A 102 15.04 -4.86 12.58
C GLU A 102 14.57 -3.56 13.26
N HIS A 103 15.43 -2.53 13.33
CA HIS A 103 15.04 -1.23 13.89
C HIS A 103 14.00 -0.50 13.04
N TYR A 104 14.07 -0.58 11.72
CA TYR A 104 13.03 -0.03 10.84
C TYR A 104 11.69 -0.78 11.01
N ALA A 105 11.72 -2.10 11.12
CA ALA A 105 10.54 -2.91 11.39
C ALA A 105 9.92 -2.55 12.75
N ALA A 106 10.72 -2.47 13.81
CA ALA A 106 10.25 -2.04 15.12
C ALA A 106 9.67 -0.62 15.11
N SER A 107 10.25 0.29 14.33
CA SER A 107 9.72 1.66 14.14
C SER A 107 8.33 1.66 13.49
N ALA A 108 8.03 0.71 12.62
CA ALA A 108 6.74 0.62 11.95
C ALA A 108 5.66 -0.08 12.81
N PHE A 109 6.03 -1.12 13.57
CA PHE A 109 5.06 -2.03 14.18
C PHE A 109 5.05 -2.02 15.72
N SER A 110 6.19 -1.73 16.36
CA SER A 110 6.34 -1.95 17.81
C SER A 110 6.14 -0.71 18.66
N ARG A 111 5.90 0.46 18.07
CA ARG A 111 5.64 1.70 18.81
C ARG A 111 4.16 1.82 19.16
N PRO A 112 3.80 2.03 20.42
CA PRO A 112 2.39 2.18 20.84
C PRO A 112 1.67 3.34 20.14
N SER A 113 2.41 4.39 19.74
CA SER A 113 1.88 5.62 19.16
C SER A 113 1.79 5.63 17.62
N ALA A 114 2.29 4.59 16.95
CA ALA A 114 2.27 4.54 15.49
C ALA A 114 2.08 3.12 14.97
N PRO A 115 0.93 2.53 15.20
CA PRO A 115 0.66 1.19 14.72
C PRO A 115 0.39 1.23 13.22
N ALA A 116 1.32 0.72 12.41
CA ALA A 116 1.02 0.30 11.05
C ALA A 116 0.60 -1.17 11.06
N ASP A 117 -0.32 -1.55 10.19
CA ASP A 117 -0.65 -2.94 9.93
C ASP A 117 0.24 -3.48 8.80
N TRP A 118 0.54 -2.60 7.84
CA TRP A 118 1.41 -2.90 6.69
C TRP A 118 2.41 -1.77 6.49
N VAL A 119 3.60 -2.10 5.96
CA VAL A 119 4.62 -1.11 5.56
C VAL A 119 5.12 -1.40 4.15
N THR A 120 5.41 -0.37 3.35
CA THR A 120 6.09 -0.57 2.07
C THR A 120 7.59 -0.66 2.27
N ILE A 121 8.23 -1.65 1.62
CA ILE A 121 9.66 -1.95 1.74
C ILE A 121 10.33 -2.08 0.38
N ASN A 122 11.63 -1.81 0.35
CA ASN A 122 12.44 -1.94 -0.85
C ASN A 122 13.05 -3.36 -0.93
N SER A 123 12.78 -4.07 -2.02
CA SER A 123 13.24 -5.44 -2.25
C SER A 123 14.67 -5.54 -2.82
N TYR A 124 15.28 -4.41 -3.19
CA TYR A 124 16.58 -4.41 -3.88
C TYR A 124 17.73 -5.03 -3.06
N LEU A 125 17.62 -5.00 -1.72
CA LEU A 125 18.64 -5.55 -0.82
C LEU A 125 18.49 -7.06 -0.54
N GLY A 126 17.52 -7.73 -1.14
CA GLY A 126 17.34 -9.18 -0.99
C GLY A 126 16.35 -9.59 0.09
N ALA A 127 16.15 -10.90 0.22
CA ALA A 127 15.15 -11.49 1.12
C ALA A 127 15.48 -11.25 2.60
N ASP A 128 16.75 -11.30 2.97
CA ASP A 128 17.22 -11.06 4.35
C ASP A 128 16.96 -9.63 4.82
N GLY A 129 16.98 -8.66 3.91
CA GLY A 129 16.58 -7.26 4.21
C GLY A 129 15.08 -7.09 4.43
N MET A 130 14.24 -7.96 3.85
CA MET A 130 12.78 -7.93 3.98
C MET A 130 12.26 -8.72 5.19
N GLN A 131 12.91 -9.83 5.55
CA GLN A 131 12.47 -10.77 6.58
C GLN A 131 12.14 -10.10 7.93
N PRO A 132 12.95 -9.18 8.49
CA PRO A 132 12.68 -8.57 9.79
C PRO A 132 11.33 -7.85 9.88
N PHE A 133 10.81 -7.34 8.76
CA PHE A 133 9.49 -6.72 8.71
C PHE A 133 8.36 -7.75 8.84
N LEU A 134 8.55 -8.95 8.29
CA LEU A 134 7.54 -10.02 8.31
C LEU A 134 7.48 -10.75 9.64
N GLU A 135 8.55 -10.71 10.41
CA GLU A 135 8.61 -11.24 11.78
C GLU A 135 7.82 -10.37 12.76
N GLN A 136 7.59 -9.09 12.45
CA GLN A 136 6.91 -8.13 13.32
C GLN A 136 5.53 -7.69 12.81
N GLY A 137 5.25 -7.81 11.50
CA GLY A 137 4.00 -7.37 10.89
C GLY A 137 3.87 -7.85 9.44
N ALA A 138 3.26 -7.05 8.59
CA ALA A 138 3.11 -7.34 7.16
C ALA A 138 3.69 -6.22 6.29
N ALA A 139 4.16 -6.57 5.08
CA ALA A 139 4.82 -5.62 4.21
C ALA A 139 4.41 -5.77 2.74
N PHE A 140 4.46 -4.67 2.00
CA PHE A 140 4.39 -4.63 0.54
C PHE A 140 5.79 -4.34 -0.02
N ALA A 141 6.41 -5.31 -0.68
CA ALA A 141 7.71 -5.15 -1.34
C ALA A 141 7.55 -4.49 -2.71
N LEU A 142 8.46 -3.59 -3.08
CA LEU A 142 8.48 -2.98 -4.41
C LEU A 142 8.87 -4.02 -5.47
N VAL A 143 7.96 -4.33 -6.40
CA VAL A 143 8.19 -5.27 -7.50
C VAL A 143 8.19 -4.55 -8.84
N ARG A 144 7.07 -3.89 -9.20
CA ARG A 144 6.95 -3.11 -10.43
C ARG A 144 6.28 -1.78 -10.12
N THR A 145 7.06 -0.72 -10.15
CA THR A 145 6.59 0.60 -9.71
C THR A 145 5.97 1.41 -10.85
N SER A 146 5.03 2.30 -10.54
CA SER A 146 4.26 3.09 -11.52
C SER A 146 5.01 4.28 -12.13
N ASN A 147 6.19 4.65 -11.58
CA ASN A 147 6.96 5.79 -12.08
C ASN A 147 7.71 5.45 -13.39
N PRO A 148 7.80 6.36 -14.36
CA PRO A 148 8.45 6.09 -15.65
C PRO A 148 9.90 5.61 -15.53
N GLY A 149 10.67 6.18 -14.60
CA GLY A 149 12.07 5.81 -14.37
C GLY A 149 12.29 4.38 -13.89
N GLY A 150 11.27 3.74 -13.31
CA GLY A 150 11.32 2.34 -12.88
C GLY A 150 11.61 1.39 -14.04
N THR A 151 11.13 1.69 -15.24
CA THR A 151 11.33 0.87 -16.44
C THR A 151 12.82 0.68 -16.76
N ALA A 152 13.66 1.67 -16.55
CA ALA A 152 15.10 1.58 -16.86
C ALA A 152 15.83 0.44 -16.12
N LEU A 153 15.32 0.03 -14.96
CA LEU A 153 15.88 -1.09 -14.17
C LEU A 153 14.96 -2.32 -14.23
N GLN A 154 13.68 -2.14 -13.98
CA GLN A 154 12.77 -3.25 -13.67
C GLN A 154 12.45 -4.13 -14.88
N THR A 155 12.60 -3.59 -16.12
CA THR A 155 12.38 -4.35 -17.36
C THR A 155 13.68 -4.88 -18.00
N LEU A 156 14.83 -4.67 -17.38
CA LEU A 156 16.08 -5.27 -17.87
C LEU A 156 15.98 -6.78 -17.89
N SER A 157 16.38 -7.37 -19.03
CA SER A 157 16.40 -8.83 -19.22
C SER A 157 17.60 -9.44 -18.50
N LEU A 158 17.35 -10.50 -17.77
CA LEU A 158 18.36 -11.36 -17.16
C LEU A 158 18.80 -12.46 -18.15
N GLN A 159 19.89 -13.14 -17.83
CA GLN A 159 20.45 -14.22 -18.68
C GLN A 159 19.48 -15.39 -18.87
N ASP A 160 18.57 -15.62 -17.93
CA ASP A 160 17.57 -16.69 -17.98
C ASP A 160 16.24 -16.27 -18.67
N GLY A 161 16.22 -15.08 -19.25
CA GLY A 161 15.06 -14.53 -19.98
C GLY A 161 14.01 -13.83 -19.11
N ARG A 162 14.13 -13.87 -17.78
CA ARG A 162 13.28 -13.09 -16.88
C ARG A 162 13.66 -11.61 -16.95
N THR A 163 12.75 -10.75 -16.52
CA THR A 163 13.09 -9.35 -16.19
C THR A 163 13.54 -9.25 -14.71
N VAL A 164 14.14 -8.11 -14.36
CA VAL A 164 14.44 -7.80 -12.95
C VAL A 164 13.16 -7.83 -12.11
N ALA A 165 12.04 -7.27 -12.60
CA ALA A 165 10.75 -7.34 -11.91
C ALA A 165 10.26 -8.78 -11.70
N HIS A 166 10.46 -9.69 -12.67
CA HIS A 166 10.13 -11.10 -12.53
C HIS A 166 10.99 -11.79 -11.46
N ALA A 167 12.28 -11.53 -11.44
CA ALA A 167 13.18 -12.10 -10.42
C ALA A 167 12.82 -11.61 -9.01
N VAL A 168 12.45 -10.35 -8.87
CA VAL A 168 11.95 -9.79 -7.60
C VAL A 168 10.61 -10.41 -7.22
N ALA A 169 9.69 -10.61 -8.17
CA ALA A 169 8.41 -11.28 -7.92
C ALA A 169 8.59 -12.70 -7.41
N ASP A 170 9.51 -13.46 -8.03
CA ASP A 170 9.84 -14.83 -7.60
C ASP A 170 10.42 -14.84 -6.17
N MET A 171 11.34 -13.90 -5.84
CA MET A 171 11.89 -13.75 -4.50
C MET A 171 10.82 -13.39 -3.47
N VAL A 172 9.89 -12.49 -3.80
CA VAL A 172 8.75 -12.10 -2.95
C VAL A 172 7.83 -13.29 -2.71
N ARG A 173 7.55 -14.09 -3.74
CA ARG A 173 6.77 -15.32 -3.60
C ARG A 173 7.47 -16.32 -2.67
N GLU A 174 8.74 -16.63 -2.92
CA GLU A 174 9.51 -17.61 -2.17
C GLU A 174 9.63 -17.26 -0.69
N LEU A 175 10.00 -16.03 -0.38
CA LEU A 175 10.01 -15.55 1.00
C LEU A 175 8.59 -15.55 1.60
N GLY A 176 7.60 -15.08 0.85
CA GLY A 176 6.22 -14.99 1.29
C GLY A 176 5.58 -16.35 1.60
N GLU A 177 6.01 -17.44 0.96
CA GLU A 177 5.55 -18.80 1.27
C GLU A 177 5.88 -19.22 2.71
N THR A 178 6.95 -18.69 3.30
CA THR A 178 7.33 -18.95 4.69
C THR A 178 6.53 -18.12 5.71
N PHE A 179 5.79 -17.12 5.23
CA PHE A 179 4.96 -16.20 6.03
C PHE A 179 3.49 -16.21 5.58
N LEU A 180 3.00 -17.37 5.13
CA LEU A 180 1.57 -17.54 4.86
C LEU A 180 0.78 -17.43 6.15
N ASP A 181 -0.32 -16.71 6.06
CA ASP A 181 -1.29 -16.62 7.14
C ASP A 181 -2.04 -17.95 7.32
N THR A 182 -2.30 -18.33 8.55
CA THR A 182 -3.04 -19.56 8.89
C THR A 182 -4.55 -19.41 8.82
N GLU A 183 -5.07 -18.18 8.82
CA GLU A 183 -6.50 -17.86 8.82
C GLU A 183 -7.00 -17.41 7.45
N SER A 184 -6.10 -17.12 6.51
CA SER A 184 -6.39 -16.75 5.13
C SER A 184 -5.46 -17.49 4.16
N GLN A 185 -5.67 -17.30 2.86
CA GLN A 185 -4.75 -17.88 1.87
C GLN A 185 -3.56 -16.94 1.53
N TRP A 186 -3.50 -15.77 2.15
CA TRP A 186 -2.58 -14.71 1.77
C TRP A 186 -1.31 -14.69 2.61
N SER A 187 -0.22 -14.20 2.02
CA SER A 187 1.05 -13.99 2.71
C SER A 187 1.10 -12.63 3.41
N ARG A 188 1.88 -12.55 4.50
CA ARG A 188 2.29 -11.27 5.12
C ARG A 188 3.20 -10.44 4.22
N LEU A 189 3.79 -11.04 3.18
CA LEU A 189 4.54 -10.32 2.15
C LEU A 189 3.69 -10.16 0.91
N GLY A 190 3.19 -8.96 0.70
CA GLY A 190 2.54 -8.51 -0.52
C GLY A 190 3.53 -7.82 -1.47
N ALA A 191 3.01 -7.30 -2.59
CA ALA A 191 3.80 -6.65 -3.63
C ALA A 191 3.20 -5.29 -4.03
N VAL A 192 4.05 -4.30 -4.29
CA VAL A 192 3.66 -3.08 -4.99
C VAL A 192 3.78 -3.33 -6.49
N VAL A 193 2.64 -3.28 -7.20
CA VAL A 193 2.54 -3.47 -8.65
C VAL A 193 1.75 -2.30 -9.23
N GLY A 194 2.39 -1.47 -10.05
CA GLY A 194 1.76 -0.28 -10.64
C GLY A 194 0.69 -0.61 -11.66
N ALA A 195 -0.47 -0.01 -11.55
CA ALA A 195 -1.59 -0.16 -12.49
C ALA A 195 -1.29 0.36 -13.91
N THR A 196 -0.24 1.13 -14.10
CA THR A 196 0.19 1.68 -15.40
C THR A 196 0.83 0.66 -16.34
N HIS A 197 0.98 -0.60 -15.91
CA HIS A 197 1.64 -1.69 -16.64
C HIS A 197 0.71 -2.89 -16.85
N ALA A 198 -0.51 -2.64 -17.34
CA ALA A 198 -1.58 -3.64 -17.49
C ALA A 198 -1.11 -4.95 -18.16
N ALA A 199 -0.27 -4.86 -19.20
CA ALA A 199 0.24 -6.04 -19.92
C ALA A 199 1.14 -6.96 -19.06
N GLU A 200 1.74 -6.43 -17.98
CA GLU A 200 2.63 -7.19 -17.08
C GLU A 200 1.88 -7.77 -15.87
N ILE A 201 0.66 -7.28 -15.58
CA ILE A 201 -0.07 -7.59 -14.34
C ILE A 201 -0.44 -9.08 -14.25
N ALA A 202 -0.98 -9.65 -15.31
CA ALA A 202 -1.38 -11.06 -15.36
C ALA A 202 -0.18 -11.99 -15.10
N GLU A 203 0.98 -11.70 -15.70
CA GLU A 203 2.20 -12.49 -15.50
C GLU A 203 2.72 -12.35 -14.07
N LEU A 204 2.73 -11.14 -13.52
CA LEU A 204 3.14 -10.90 -12.12
C LEU A 204 2.19 -11.59 -11.14
N ARG A 205 0.87 -11.59 -11.41
CA ARG A 205 -0.11 -12.32 -10.60
C ARG A 205 0.13 -13.82 -10.65
N ALA A 206 0.40 -14.39 -11.84
CA ALA A 206 0.73 -15.81 -11.97
C ALA A 206 2.00 -16.21 -11.19
N ARG A 207 2.98 -15.31 -11.11
CA ARG A 207 4.21 -15.52 -10.31
C ARG A 207 3.98 -15.39 -8.80
N MET A 208 3.02 -14.57 -8.38
CA MET A 208 2.73 -14.23 -6.98
C MET A 208 1.25 -14.53 -6.63
N PRO A 209 0.79 -15.80 -6.66
CA PRO A 209 -0.63 -16.12 -6.54
C PRO A 209 -1.23 -15.88 -5.15
N LYS A 210 -0.38 -15.79 -4.11
CA LYS A 210 -0.81 -15.64 -2.70
C LYS A 210 -0.39 -14.31 -2.07
N GLN A 211 0.07 -13.36 -2.86
CA GLN A 211 0.49 -12.04 -2.41
C GLN A 211 -0.64 -11.02 -2.64
N TRP A 212 -0.93 -10.20 -1.61
CA TRP A 212 -1.71 -8.99 -1.83
C TRP A 212 -0.94 -8.03 -2.73
N PHE A 213 -1.60 -7.46 -3.74
CA PHE A 213 -1.03 -6.40 -4.57
C PHE A 213 -1.52 -5.04 -4.09
N LEU A 214 -0.61 -4.17 -3.66
CA LEU A 214 -0.87 -2.75 -3.51
C LEU A 214 -0.63 -2.10 -4.88
N MET A 215 -1.70 -1.57 -5.50
CA MET A 215 -1.66 -1.12 -6.90
C MET A 215 -1.88 0.39 -7.01
N PRO A 216 -0.79 1.19 -6.96
CA PRO A 216 -0.87 2.62 -7.26
C PRO A 216 -0.99 2.88 -8.75
N GLY A 217 -1.59 4.03 -9.12
CA GLY A 217 -1.61 4.52 -10.49
C GLY A 217 -2.98 4.58 -11.14
N VAL A 218 -4.02 4.06 -10.52
CA VAL A 218 -5.40 4.24 -10.98
C VAL A 218 -5.84 5.71 -10.76
N GLY A 219 -6.48 6.29 -11.76
CA GLY A 219 -6.92 7.68 -11.77
C GLY A 219 -5.79 8.66 -12.09
N ALA A 220 -5.19 9.32 -11.11
CA ALA A 220 -4.26 10.44 -11.28
C ALA A 220 -2.98 10.15 -12.12
N GLN A 221 -2.62 8.90 -12.35
CA GLN A 221 -1.47 8.48 -13.16
C GLN A 221 -1.87 7.83 -14.49
N GLY A 222 -3.16 7.85 -14.83
CA GLY A 222 -3.68 7.38 -16.11
C GLY A 222 -4.10 5.91 -16.16
N GLY A 223 -3.93 5.14 -15.11
CA GLY A 223 -4.48 3.79 -14.99
C GLY A 223 -6.00 3.83 -14.75
N SER A 224 -6.71 2.83 -15.22
CA SER A 224 -8.14 2.62 -15.04
C SER A 224 -8.44 1.40 -14.13
N ALA A 225 -9.68 1.26 -13.70
CA ALA A 225 -10.12 0.06 -12.98
C ALA A 225 -9.96 -1.21 -13.84
N ALA A 226 -10.18 -1.11 -15.16
CA ALA A 226 -10.01 -2.23 -16.08
C ALA A 226 -8.57 -2.76 -16.14
N ASP A 227 -7.58 -1.88 -15.98
CA ASP A 227 -6.16 -2.25 -16.04
C ASP A 227 -5.74 -3.17 -14.87
N VAL A 228 -6.49 -3.20 -13.78
CA VAL A 228 -6.18 -4.04 -12.61
C VAL A 228 -6.99 -5.33 -12.55
N ALA A 229 -7.89 -5.58 -13.50
CA ALA A 229 -8.80 -6.74 -13.49
C ALA A 229 -8.06 -8.08 -13.36
N GLU A 230 -6.97 -8.26 -14.13
CA GLU A 230 -6.16 -9.48 -14.14
C GLU A 230 -5.36 -9.71 -12.84
N ALA A 231 -5.35 -8.74 -11.93
CA ALA A 231 -4.69 -8.88 -10.64
C ALA A 231 -5.55 -9.58 -9.59
N PHE A 232 -6.88 -9.62 -9.75
CA PHE A 232 -7.78 -10.23 -8.78
C PHE A 232 -7.73 -11.77 -8.82
N VAL A 233 -7.91 -12.38 -7.65
CA VAL A 233 -8.10 -13.82 -7.47
C VAL A 233 -9.40 -13.99 -6.70
N ASP A 234 -10.44 -14.50 -7.34
CA ASP A 234 -11.79 -14.64 -6.76
C ASP A 234 -12.29 -13.34 -6.07
N GLY A 235 -12.10 -12.22 -6.74
CA GLY A 235 -12.45 -10.90 -6.25
C GLY A 235 -11.51 -10.29 -5.20
N MET A 236 -10.45 -10.97 -4.80
CA MET A 236 -9.55 -10.61 -3.70
C MET A 236 -8.10 -10.45 -4.16
N GLY A 237 -7.19 -10.19 -3.23
CA GLY A 237 -5.74 -10.12 -3.46
C GLY A 237 -5.25 -8.80 -4.04
N VAL A 238 -6.13 -7.80 -4.17
CA VAL A 238 -5.80 -6.46 -4.69
C VAL A 238 -6.26 -5.39 -3.72
N LEU A 239 -5.41 -4.40 -3.53
CA LEU A 239 -5.69 -3.16 -2.83
C LEU A 239 -5.27 -2.00 -3.74
N VAL A 240 -6.21 -1.44 -4.48
CA VAL A 240 -5.97 -0.30 -5.38
C VAL A 240 -5.70 0.94 -4.56
N ASN A 241 -4.59 1.62 -4.80
CA ASN A 241 -4.29 2.87 -4.11
C ASN A 241 -4.58 4.08 -4.99
N ALA A 242 -5.55 4.90 -4.55
CA ALA A 242 -5.83 6.22 -5.10
C ALA A 242 -5.63 7.29 -4.02
N SER A 243 -5.07 8.43 -4.39
CA SER A 243 -4.78 9.53 -3.46
C SER A 243 -5.37 10.84 -3.98
N ARG A 244 -4.63 11.60 -4.76
CA ARG A 244 -4.96 12.98 -5.18
C ARG A 244 -6.31 13.15 -5.85
N SER A 245 -6.81 12.15 -6.56
CA SER A 245 -8.13 12.14 -7.20
C SER A 245 -9.29 12.08 -6.19
N ILE A 246 -9.01 11.60 -4.97
CA ILE A 246 -9.99 11.49 -3.89
C ILE A 246 -9.81 12.62 -2.88
N ILE A 247 -8.64 12.72 -2.25
CA ILE A 247 -8.44 13.63 -1.11
C ILE A 247 -8.52 15.12 -1.47
N TYR A 248 -8.41 15.46 -2.75
CA TYR A 248 -8.55 16.84 -3.25
C TYR A 248 -9.78 17.04 -4.15
N ALA A 249 -10.67 16.06 -4.22
CA ALA A 249 -11.95 16.25 -4.86
C ALA A 249 -12.81 17.25 -4.07
N GLU A 250 -13.74 17.92 -4.72
CA GLU A 250 -14.73 18.78 -4.07
C GLU A 250 -15.55 17.97 -3.04
N ASP A 251 -15.91 16.74 -3.40
CA ASP A 251 -16.52 15.74 -2.54
C ASP A 251 -15.67 14.45 -2.54
N PRO A 252 -14.82 14.24 -1.52
CA PRO A 252 -14.00 13.03 -1.39
C PRO A 252 -14.82 11.74 -1.27
N VAL A 253 -16.01 11.81 -0.66
CA VAL A 253 -16.91 10.66 -0.49
C VAL A 253 -17.46 10.22 -1.83
N ALA A 254 -17.98 11.15 -2.63
CA ALA A 254 -18.49 10.85 -3.97
C ALA A 254 -17.38 10.31 -4.89
N ALA A 255 -16.19 10.91 -4.85
CA ALA A 255 -15.04 10.46 -5.65
C ALA A 255 -14.58 9.04 -5.26
N ALA A 256 -14.59 8.71 -3.97
CA ALA A 256 -14.29 7.35 -3.50
C ALA A 256 -15.36 6.35 -3.94
N GLN A 257 -16.65 6.70 -3.81
CA GLN A 257 -17.77 5.84 -4.22
C GLN A 257 -17.77 5.53 -5.71
N GLU A 258 -17.47 6.52 -6.57
CA GLU A 258 -17.36 6.32 -8.02
C GLU A 258 -16.24 5.32 -8.37
N LEU A 259 -15.07 5.46 -7.74
CA LEU A 259 -13.98 4.53 -7.97
C LEU A 259 -14.29 3.13 -7.41
N ILE A 260 -14.91 3.02 -6.23
CA ILE A 260 -15.35 1.76 -5.65
C ILE A 260 -16.32 1.04 -6.59
N GLN A 261 -17.29 1.74 -7.16
CA GLN A 261 -18.23 1.18 -8.13
C GLN A 261 -17.49 0.54 -9.31
N SER A 262 -16.57 1.29 -9.92
CA SER A 262 -15.77 0.81 -11.05
C SER A 262 -14.88 -0.40 -10.69
N LEU A 263 -14.34 -0.43 -9.46
CA LEU A 263 -13.51 -1.54 -8.98
C LEU A 263 -14.34 -2.79 -8.68
N ARG A 264 -15.56 -2.66 -8.17
CA ARG A 264 -16.47 -3.78 -7.94
C ARG A 264 -16.83 -4.52 -9.24
N GLU A 265 -17.06 -3.78 -10.31
CA GLU A 265 -17.38 -4.35 -11.61
C GLU A 265 -16.26 -5.25 -12.14
N VAL A 266 -14.99 -4.84 -12.01
CA VAL A 266 -13.84 -5.61 -12.49
C VAL A 266 -13.38 -6.70 -11.51
N ALA A 267 -13.63 -6.54 -10.22
CA ALA A 267 -13.31 -7.53 -9.19
C ALA A 267 -14.36 -8.63 -9.09
N SER A 268 -15.55 -8.43 -9.65
CA SER A 268 -16.72 -9.31 -9.47
C SER A 268 -17.14 -9.46 -8.00
N LEU A 269 -17.06 -8.32 -7.26
CA LEU A 269 -17.44 -8.21 -5.84
C LEU A 269 -18.89 -7.75 -5.67
#